data_9f1f12ab723373ef73d34238bf9e8332
#
_entry.id   9f1f12ab723373ef73d34238bf9e8332
#
_cell.length_a   1.000
_cell.length_b   1.000
_cell.length_c   1.000
_cell.angle_alpha   90.00
_cell.angle_beta   90.00
_cell.angle_gamma   90.00
#
_symmetry.space_group_name_H-M   'P 1'
#
loop_
_entity.id
_entity.type
_entity.pdbx_description
1 polymer ?
#
loop_
_entity_poly.entity_id
_entity_poly.type
_entity_poly.pdbx_seq_one_letter_code
_entity_poly.pdbx_strand_id
1 'polypeptide(L)'
;MIRLGSAAGYPFEGPRVLAGWTPPGRPAVFAILYKPDPDTKPDRYAVSYVGHSDDLSAERFPFRHPGAACWVRRAGDRWKVYIATFEVPGGGPPHREQITRELVAVYRPGCNSQQYDLAWKDEWIGDYIAPTTNSVTRRGPDQA
;
A
#
# COMPACT_ATOMS: atom_id res chain seq x y z
N MET A 1 2.74 -11.55 7.33
CA MET A 1 2.91 -10.20 7.86
C MET A 1 3.99 -9.46 7.07
N ILE A 2 3.80 -8.18 6.85
CA ILE A 2 4.76 -7.35 6.15
C ILE A 2 4.98 -6.08 6.98
N ARG A 3 6.22 -5.60 7.06
CA ARG A 3 6.52 -4.36 7.75
C ARG A 3 6.65 -3.22 6.76
N LEU A 4 5.92 -2.16 7.01
CA LEU A 4 5.92 -0.97 6.16
C LEU A 4 6.35 0.24 6.99
N GLY A 5 7.10 1.13 6.35
CA GLY A 5 7.59 2.32 6.98
C GLY A 5 9.12 2.34 7.04
N SER A 6 9.65 3.38 7.65
CA SER A 6 11.09 3.51 7.84
C SER A 6 11.51 2.81 9.12
N ALA A 7 12.80 2.54 9.26
CA ALA A 7 13.38 1.86 10.43
C ALA A 7 12.68 0.51 10.67
N ALA A 8 12.15 0.29 11.87
CA ALA A 8 11.48 -0.95 12.19
C ALA A 8 10.13 -1.11 11.51
N GLY A 9 9.52 -0.01 11.11
CA GLY A 9 8.25 -0.03 10.43
C GLY A 9 7.09 -0.43 11.32
N TYR A 10 5.91 -0.56 10.68
CA TYR A 10 4.69 -1.02 11.33
C TYR A 10 4.34 -2.41 10.83
N PRO A 11 3.88 -3.32 11.71
CA PRO A 11 3.56 -4.69 11.32
C PRO A 11 2.16 -4.77 10.72
N PHE A 12 2.07 -4.78 9.42
CA PHE A 12 0.79 -4.93 8.71
C PHE A 12 0.45 -6.39 8.51
N GLU A 13 -0.81 -6.74 8.69
CA GLU A 13 -1.30 -8.05 8.35
C GLU A 13 -1.47 -8.20 6.85
N GLY A 14 -1.12 -9.35 6.33
CA GLY A 14 -1.15 -9.63 4.91
C GLY A 14 0.25 -9.77 4.36
N PRO A 15 0.48 -9.59 3.08
CA PRO A 15 -0.50 -9.18 2.06
C PRO A 15 -1.50 -10.27 1.70
N ARG A 16 -2.70 -9.85 1.27
CA ARG A 16 -3.74 -10.77 0.79
C ARG A 16 -4.24 -10.25 -0.54
N VAL A 17 -4.70 -11.16 -1.38
CA VAL A 17 -5.30 -10.76 -2.67
C VAL A 17 -6.57 -9.98 -2.38
N LEU A 18 -6.65 -8.76 -2.89
CA LEU A 18 -7.77 -7.87 -2.58
C LEU A 18 -9.09 -8.41 -3.14
N ALA A 19 -9.06 -9.04 -4.31
CA ALA A 19 -10.28 -9.46 -4.98
C ALA A 19 -11.13 -10.44 -4.17
N GLY A 20 -10.50 -11.24 -3.31
CA GLY A 20 -11.23 -12.20 -2.47
C GLY A 20 -11.30 -11.81 -1.01
N TRP A 21 -10.88 -10.59 -0.67
CA TRP A 21 -10.76 -10.17 0.71
C TRP A 21 -12.04 -9.47 1.17
N THR A 22 -12.45 -9.78 2.40
CA THR A 22 -13.61 -9.14 3.01
C THR A 22 -13.14 -8.11 4.02
N PRO A 23 -13.48 -6.83 3.83
CA PRO A 23 -13.03 -5.79 4.74
C PRO A 23 -13.68 -5.91 6.12
N PRO A 24 -12.88 -5.80 7.18
CA PRO A 24 -13.44 -5.76 8.54
C PRO A 24 -14.06 -4.41 8.83
N GLY A 25 -15.08 -4.41 9.70
CA GLY A 25 -15.72 -3.18 10.13
C GLY A 25 -14.98 -2.55 11.30
N ARG A 26 -13.69 -2.29 11.14
CA ARG A 26 -12.85 -1.76 12.21
C ARG A 26 -11.92 -0.68 11.66
N PRO A 27 -11.50 0.25 12.55
CA PRO A 27 -10.53 1.27 12.14
C PRO A 27 -9.20 0.66 11.77
N ALA A 28 -8.63 1.10 10.67
CA ALA A 28 -7.32 0.60 10.25
C ALA A 28 -6.65 1.53 9.26
N VAL A 29 -5.33 1.43 9.21
CA VAL A 29 -4.54 1.93 8.09
C VAL A 29 -4.40 0.76 7.12
N PHE A 30 -4.48 1.04 5.83
CA PHE A 30 -4.31 -0.01 4.83
C PHE A 30 -3.36 0.43 3.75
N ALA A 31 -2.67 -0.54 3.17
CA ALA A 31 -1.76 -0.32 2.06
C ALA A 31 -2.16 -1.24 0.92
N ILE A 32 -2.19 -0.68 -0.28
CA ILE A 32 -2.44 -1.45 -1.49
C ILE A 32 -1.10 -1.72 -2.15
N LEU A 33 -0.90 -2.98 -2.51
CA LEU A 33 0.40 -3.47 -2.95
C LEU A 33 0.25 -4.24 -4.26
N TYR A 34 1.35 -4.36 -4.98
CA TYR A 34 1.44 -5.26 -6.12
C TYR A 34 2.86 -5.79 -6.21
N LYS A 35 3.06 -6.85 -6.98
CA LYS A 35 4.38 -7.42 -7.20
C LYS A 35 4.93 -6.88 -8.52
N PRO A 36 5.95 -6.02 -8.48
CA PRO A 36 6.55 -5.52 -9.73
C PRO A 36 7.15 -6.64 -10.56
N ASP A 37 7.67 -7.67 -9.90
CA ASP A 37 8.23 -8.85 -10.54
C ASP A 37 7.70 -10.08 -9.83
N PRO A 38 6.63 -10.70 -10.36
CA PRO A 38 5.98 -11.83 -9.69
C PRO A 38 6.89 -13.05 -9.55
N ASP A 39 7.94 -13.14 -10.34
CA ASP A 39 8.82 -14.30 -10.32
C ASP A 39 9.95 -14.19 -9.31
N THR A 40 10.15 -13.02 -8.73
CA THR A 40 11.21 -12.81 -7.75
C THR A 40 10.86 -13.53 -6.44
N LYS A 41 11.83 -14.24 -5.89
CA LYS A 41 11.69 -14.90 -4.60
C LYS A 41 12.83 -14.49 -3.68
N PRO A 42 12.57 -14.15 -2.41
CA PRO A 42 11.24 -14.06 -1.79
C PRO A 42 10.39 -12.97 -2.44
N ASP A 43 9.08 -13.05 -2.23
CA ASP A 43 8.16 -12.09 -2.82
C ASP A 43 8.51 -10.65 -2.41
N ARG A 44 8.41 -9.76 -3.38
CA ARG A 44 8.62 -8.33 -3.15
C ARG A 44 7.40 -7.58 -3.61
N TYR A 45 7.05 -6.53 -2.86
CA TYR A 45 5.86 -5.74 -3.12
C TYR A 45 6.22 -4.28 -3.27
N ALA A 46 5.51 -3.61 -4.15
CA ALA A 46 5.55 -2.15 -4.25
C ALA A 46 4.26 -1.60 -3.69
N VAL A 47 4.36 -0.47 -3.01
CA VAL A 47 3.20 0.19 -2.41
C VAL A 47 2.63 1.16 -3.42
N SER A 48 1.38 0.95 -3.82
CA SER A 48 0.72 1.82 -4.78
C SER A 48 -0.26 2.80 -4.13
N TYR A 49 -0.73 2.53 -2.93
CA TYR A 49 -1.66 3.40 -2.23
C TYR A 49 -1.61 3.14 -0.73
N VAL A 50 -1.75 4.19 0.06
CA VAL A 50 -1.92 4.08 1.51
C VAL A 50 -3.09 4.96 1.93
N GLY A 51 -3.97 4.41 2.76
CA GLY A 51 -5.10 5.15 3.28
C GLY A 51 -5.46 4.67 4.66
N HIS A 52 -6.49 5.30 5.24
CA HIS A 52 -7.00 4.86 6.53
C HIS A 52 -8.50 5.09 6.57
N SER A 53 -9.17 4.38 7.47
CA SER A 53 -10.61 4.49 7.60
C SER A 53 -11.01 4.13 9.02
N ASP A 54 -12.13 4.70 9.46
CA ASP A 54 -12.77 4.29 10.72
C ASP A 54 -13.44 2.93 10.56
N ASP A 55 -13.83 2.58 9.34
CA ASP A 55 -14.53 1.34 9.05
C ASP A 55 -14.28 0.96 7.60
N LEU A 56 -13.38 0.02 7.39
CA LEU A 56 -13.02 -0.39 6.04
C LEU A 56 -14.19 -0.97 5.26
N SER A 57 -15.16 -1.57 5.96
CA SER A 57 -16.32 -2.12 5.28
C SER A 57 -17.20 -1.03 4.66
N ALA A 58 -17.07 0.21 5.13
CA ALA A 58 -17.81 1.35 4.61
C ALA A 58 -17.11 2.04 3.44
N GLU A 59 -15.87 1.66 3.13
CA GLU A 59 -15.07 2.32 2.11
C GLU A 59 -15.32 1.79 0.70
N ARG A 60 -16.35 1.01 0.53
CA ARG A 60 -16.71 0.46 -0.77
C ARG A 60 -15.65 -0.44 -1.36
N PHE A 61 -14.95 -1.14 -0.51
CA PHE A 61 -13.99 -2.13 -0.95
C PHE A 61 -14.68 -3.34 -1.57
N PRO A 62 -13.95 -4.10 -2.36
CA PRO A 62 -12.57 -3.79 -2.74
C PRO A 62 -12.44 -2.84 -3.93
N PHE A 63 -13.33 -2.91 -4.93
CA PHE A 63 -13.08 -2.21 -6.18
C PHE A 63 -14.01 -1.04 -6.46
N ARG A 64 -14.80 -0.65 -5.47
CA ARG A 64 -15.63 0.55 -5.58
C ARG A 64 -14.96 1.78 -4.98
N HIS A 65 -13.81 1.59 -4.36
CA HIS A 65 -13.03 2.70 -3.83
C HIS A 65 -12.59 3.61 -4.99
N PRO A 66 -12.57 4.94 -4.80
CA PRO A 66 -12.17 5.85 -5.88
C PRO A 66 -10.79 5.58 -6.46
N GLY A 67 -9.86 5.03 -5.66
CA GLY A 67 -8.52 4.73 -6.12
C GLY A 67 -8.37 3.41 -6.85
N ALA A 68 -9.42 2.59 -6.89
CA ALA A 68 -9.28 1.21 -7.35
C ALA A 68 -8.82 1.11 -8.81
N ALA A 69 -9.26 2.00 -9.67
CA ALA A 69 -8.81 1.97 -11.07
C ALA A 69 -7.30 2.14 -11.17
N CYS A 70 -6.73 3.02 -10.36
CA CYS A 70 -5.29 3.20 -10.31
C CYS A 70 -4.59 1.95 -9.80
N TRP A 71 -5.13 1.34 -8.76
CA TRP A 71 -4.54 0.13 -8.19
C TRP A 71 -4.46 -1.00 -9.21
N VAL A 72 -5.55 -1.20 -9.94
CA VAL A 72 -5.60 -2.26 -10.96
C VAL A 72 -4.64 -1.94 -12.10
N ARG A 73 -4.58 -0.69 -12.52
CA ARG A 73 -3.67 -0.28 -13.60
C ARG A 73 -2.23 -0.54 -13.21
N ARG A 74 -1.85 -0.23 -11.97
CA ARG A 74 -0.49 -0.44 -11.49
C ARG A 74 -0.15 -1.91 -11.38
N ALA A 75 -1.10 -2.72 -10.92
CA ALA A 75 -0.89 -4.15 -10.75
C ALA A 75 -0.98 -4.91 -12.07
N GLY A 76 -1.70 -4.37 -13.02
CA GLY A 76 -1.93 -5.00 -14.32
C GLY A 76 -3.21 -5.83 -14.38
N ASP A 77 -3.74 -6.26 -13.24
CA ASP A 77 -4.91 -7.12 -13.17
C ASP A 77 -5.49 -7.03 -11.76
N ARG A 78 -6.81 -7.12 -11.65
CA ARG A 78 -7.47 -7.04 -10.34
C ARG A 78 -7.04 -8.15 -9.38
N TRP A 79 -6.67 -9.30 -9.91
CA TRP A 79 -6.23 -10.43 -9.09
C TRP A 79 -4.79 -10.29 -8.61
N LYS A 80 -4.07 -9.28 -9.11
CA LYS A 80 -2.70 -8.98 -8.73
C LYS A 80 -2.60 -7.80 -7.77
N VAL A 81 -3.73 -7.31 -7.30
CA VAL A 81 -3.78 -6.27 -6.29
C VAL A 81 -3.83 -6.93 -4.91
N TYR A 82 -2.95 -6.49 -4.03
CA TYR A 82 -2.87 -7.01 -2.67
C TYR A 82 -3.18 -5.93 -1.66
N ILE A 83 -3.63 -6.33 -0.49
CA ILE A 83 -3.89 -5.41 0.61
C ILE A 83 -3.20 -5.89 1.89
N ALA A 84 -2.69 -4.95 2.65
CA ALA A 84 -2.19 -5.18 4.00
C ALA A 84 -2.84 -4.16 4.92
N THR A 85 -3.14 -4.55 6.15
CA THR A 85 -3.85 -3.69 7.09
C THR A 85 -3.13 -3.63 8.43
N PHE A 86 -3.25 -2.47 9.08
CA PHE A 86 -2.71 -2.26 10.41
C PHE A 86 -3.78 -1.61 11.28
N GLU A 87 -4.25 -2.35 12.27
CA GLU A 87 -5.20 -1.80 13.24
C GLU A 87 -4.40 -1.10 14.33
N VAL A 88 -4.57 0.21 14.41
CA VAL A 88 -3.79 1.03 15.33
C VAL A 88 -4.35 0.87 16.75
N PRO A 89 -3.62 0.21 17.65
CA PRO A 89 -4.13 -0.01 19.01
C PRO A 89 -4.34 1.30 19.75
N GLY A 90 -5.57 1.51 20.23
CA GLY A 90 -5.90 2.70 20.98
C GLY A 90 -5.81 3.99 20.21
N GLY A 91 -5.61 3.91 18.88
CA GLY A 91 -5.41 5.08 18.06
C GLY A 91 -6.72 5.61 17.48
N GLY A 92 -6.89 6.93 17.53
CA GLY A 92 -8.00 7.61 16.89
C GLY A 92 -7.61 8.08 15.48
N PRO A 93 -8.52 8.82 14.82
CA PRO A 93 -8.25 9.31 13.47
C PRO A 93 -6.95 10.09 13.32
N PRO A 94 -6.55 10.98 14.24
CA PRO A 94 -5.28 11.68 14.08
C PRO A 94 -4.08 10.75 14.04
N HIS A 95 -4.10 9.68 14.81
CA HIS A 95 -3.01 8.73 14.84
C HIS A 95 -2.91 7.97 13.52
N ARG A 96 -4.05 7.50 13.01
CA ARG A 96 -4.08 6.83 11.72
C ARG A 96 -3.64 7.74 10.59
N GLU A 97 -4.05 9.00 10.64
CA GLU A 97 -3.67 9.98 9.66
C GLU A 97 -2.16 10.23 9.67
N GLN A 98 -1.58 10.29 10.87
CA GLN A 98 -0.14 10.48 10.99
C GLN A 98 0.62 9.30 10.38
N ILE A 99 0.22 8.08 10.68
CA ILE A 99 0.86 6.89 10.11
C ILE A 99 0.73 6.89 8.60
N THR A 100 -0.45 7.23 8.09
CA THR A 100 -0.67 7.32 6.66
C THR A 100 0.27 8.32 6.01
N ARG A 101 0.43 9.49 6.60
CA ARG A 101 1.35 10.51 6.07
C ARG A 101 2.79 10.03 6.09
N GLU A 102 3.20 9.35 7.15
CA GLU A 102 4.55 8.79 7.22
C GLU A 102 4.79 7.81 6.07
N LEU A 103 3.84 6.91 5.85
CA LEU A 103 4.01 5.90 4.81
C LEU A 103 3.96 6.52 3.41
N VAL A 104 3.13 7.51 3.21
CA VAL A 104 3.10 8.24 1.93
C VAL A 104 4.44 8.92 1.70
N ALA A 105 5.02 9.51 2.73
CA ALA A 105 6.32 10.17 2.61
C ALA A 105 7.44 9.19 2.28
N VAL A 106 7.38 7.98 2.84
CA VAL A 106 8.40 6.96 2.61
C VAL A 106 8.27 6.35 1.22
N TYR A 107 7.06 5.95 0.83
CA TYR A 107 6.86 5.18 -0.38
C TYR A 107 6.46 6.02 -1.58
N ARG A 108 5.90 7.19 -1.35
CA ARG A 108 5.41 8.09 -2.39
C ARG A 108 4.56 7.33 -3.41
N PRO A 109 3.47 6.70 -2.95
CA PRO A 109 2.72 5.79 -3.80
C PRO A 109 2.03 6.55 -4.94
N GLY A 110 2.11 5.99 -6.13
CA GLY A 110 1.60 6.66 -7.32
C GLY A 110 0.10 6.87 -7.31
N CYS A 111 -0.65 6.06 -6.58
CA CYS A 111 -2.11 6.16 -6.56
C CYS A 111 -2.65 7.06 -5.46
N ASN A 112 -1.80 7.60 -4.60
CA ASN A 112 -2.25 8.53 -3.56
C ASN A 112 -2.45 9.95 -4.09
N SER A 113 -1.85 10.27 -5.23
CA SER A 113 -1.89 11.59 -5.79
C SER A 113 -1.82 11.52 -7.30
N GLN A 114 -2.70 12.26 -7.94
CA GLN A 114 -2.65 12.38 -9.40
C GLN A 114 -1.29 12.91 -9.87
N GLN A 115 -0.71 13.81 -9.11
CA GLN A 115 0.58 14.35 -9.44
C GLN A 115 1.66 13.28 -9.42
N TYR A 116 1.65 12.43 -8.41
CA TYR A 116 2.58 11.32 -8.34
C TYR A 116 2.34 10.33 -9.49
N ASP A 117 1.08 10.09 -9.79
CA ASP A 117 0.74 9.16 -10.86
C ASP A 117 1.23 9.65 -12.22
N LEU A 118 1.15 10.95 -12.45
CA LEU A 118 1.65 11.55 -13.69
C LEU A 118 3.17 11.47 -13.76
N ALA A 119 3.83 11.77 -12.67
CA ALA A 119 5.29 11.69 -12.62
C ALA A 119 5.77 10.25 -12.79
N TRP A 120 5.02 9.32 -12.30
CA TRP A 120 5.33 7.92 -12.39
C TRP A 120 5.51 7.43 -13.82
N LYS A 121 4.73 7.98 -14.73
CA LYS A 121 4.76 7.53 -16.12
C LYS A 121 6.10 7.78 -16.79
N ASP A 122 6.78 8.83 -16.39
CA ASP A 122 8.00 9.25 -17.04
C ASP A 122 9.21 8.56 -16.47
N GLU A 123 9.20 8.34 -15.17
CA GLU A 123 10.30 7.66 -14.52
C GLU A 123 9.78 6.95 -13.28
N TRP A 124 10.46 5.92 -12.93
CA TRP A 124 9.99 5.08 -11.86
C TRP A 124 10.56 5.57 -10.54
N ILE A 125 9.84 6.46 -9.86
CA ILE A 125 10.31 7.08 -8.65
C ILE A 125 9.33 7.04 -7.49
N GLY A 126 8.07 6.72 -7.75
CA GLY A 126 7.02 6.90 -6.73
C GLY A 126 6.90 5.80 -5.72
N ASP A 127 7.19 4.57 -6.13
CA ASP A 127 6.97 3.42 -5.26
C ASP A 127 8.28 2.90 -4.72
N TYR A 128 8.20 2.35 -3.53
CA TYR A 128 9.31 1.63 -2.92
C TYR A 128 8.89 0.19 -2.78
N ILE A 129 9.84 -0.71 -2.90
CA ILE A 129 9.55 -2.12 -2.71
C ILE A 129 9.60 -2.44 -1.24
N ALA A 130 8.50 -3.01 -0.75
CA ALA A 130 8.41 -3.47 0.62
C ALA A 130 8.53 -4.99 0.60
N PRO A 131 9.63 -5.56 1.08
CA PRO A 131 9.75 -7.01 1.13
C PRO A 131 8.81 -7.59 2.17
N THR A 132 8.54 -8.89 2.06
CA THR A 132 7.71 -9.59 3.03
C THR A 132 8.40 -9.79 4.36
N THR A 133 9.68 -9.44 4.45
CA THR A 133 10.45 -9.51 5.69
C THR A 133 10.37 -8.20 6.43
N ASN A 134 11.23 -8.01 7.43
CA ASN A 134 11.20 -6.85 8.30
C ASN A 134 11.83 -5.60 7.72
N SER A 135 12.41 -5.68 6.54
CA SER A 135 13.08 -4.52 5.97
C SER A 135 12.24 -3.88 4.88
N VAL A 136 12.45 -2.59 4.70
CA VAL A 136 11.83 -1.82 3.64
C VAL A 136 12.92 -1.37 2.70
N THR A 137 12.73 -1.61 1.43
CA THR A 137 13.70 -1.25 0.42
C THR A 137 13.12 -0.16 -0.46
N ARG A 138 13.82 0.96 -0.49
CA ARG A 138 13.47 2.04 -1.41
C ARG A 138 13.94 1.67 -2.80
N ARG A 139 13.15 2.07 -3.77
CA ARG A 139 13.48 1.79 -5.14
C ARG A 139 13.05 2.94 -6.02
N GLY A 140 14.00 3.53 -6.67
CA GLY A 140 13.78 4.67 -7.53
C GLY A 140 15.03 4.98 -8.31
N PRO A 141 15.03 6.05 -9.09
CA PRO A 141 16.17 6.38 -9.95
C PRO A 141 17.46 6.57 -9.18
N ASP A 142 17.37 7.03 -7.96
CA ASP A 142 18.52 7.29 -7.11
C ASP A 142 19.20 6.02 -6.65
N GLN A 143 18.57 4.89 -6.84
CA GLN A 143 19.10 3.59 -6.41
C GLN A 143 19.40 2.66 -7.58
N ALA A 144 19.18 3.15 -8.74
CA ALA A 144 19.39 2.35 -9.94
C ALA A 144 20.85 2.17 -10.24
#